data_cb19d1cb4a87460b14733914e72d13e2
#
_entry.id   cb19d1cb4a87460b14733914e72d13e2
#
_cell.length_a   1.000
_cell.length_b   1.000
_cell.length_c   1.000
_cell.angle_alpha   90.00
_cell.angle_beta   90.00
_cell.angle_gamma   90.00
#
_symmetry.space_group_name_H-M   'P 1'
#
loop_
_entity.id
_entity.type
_entity.pdbx_description
1 polymer ?
#
loop_
_entity_poly.entity_id
_entity_poly.type
_entity_poly.pdbx_seq_one_letter_code
_entity_poly.pdbx_strand_id
1 'polypeptide(L)'
;MRRVIAALVLVGLAVASPAEAAEIVRNAPMKFSLWREGPADACGDKCRVWVSASGSIRPDTVRDFENFAQNKNLKGVTLAIESEGGSVLGALALGRSIRRLQMNTTVGRTIPLVGDEAQDPRAKLSPRADCESMCGFVLLAGIKRSVPPEARVRVHQIWLGDRRDDATAATYTAEDIVLVQRDIGRLAQYTIEMGGGVDLLAIALRIPPWEPMRQLSAEELRRMNMNTADLGAEPAIQPVAAVAPALTTGGRATGMSEGGWMLVEQGTQAVLARRHPLTVEGDEIGHFDISFACGEKPDDYVLTYSEWRLGFDGRIPRALKDVNVSVRGNATSLKVLSSEHKSKRLERQTLASATISAATMEMLAEAGSRSLMVSTSSADGTTMIRIGNTGIEQNFPRLAASCSKQAKVRSEHAGLKE
;
A
#
# COMPACT_ATOMS: atom_id res chain seq x y z
N MET A 1 66.15 19.35 25.30
CA MET A 1 64.80 20.02 25.32
C MET A 1 63.97 19.45 24.20
N ARG A 2 63.12 18.43 24.51
CA ARG A 2 62.18 17.82 23.55
C ARG A 2 60.81 18.40 23.80
N ARG A 3 60.26 19.07 22.80
CA ARG A 3 58.85 19.60 22.82
C ARG A 3 57.93 18.48 22.36
N VAL A 4 57.02 18.03 23.24
CA VAL A 4 55.90 17.14 22.92
C VAL A 4 54.74 18.02 22.46
N ILE A 5 54.30 17.84 21.20
CA ILE A 5 53.09 18.46 20.66
C ILE A 5 51.94 17.47 20.89
N ALA A 6 51.01 17.82 21.76
CA ALA A 6 49.77 17.08 21.96
C ALA A 6 48.74 17.48 20.86
N ALA A 7 48.39 16.54 20.01
CA ALA A 7 47.32 16.74 19.04
C ALA A 7 45.94 16.45 19.71
N LEU A 8 45.12 17.46 19.84
CA LEU A 8 43.72 17.36 20.23
C LEU A 8 42.91 16.84 19.02
N VAL A 9 42.42 15.63 19.12
CA VAL A 9 41.42 15.09 18.17
C VAL A 9 40.04 15.57 18.63
N LEU A 10 39.46 16.53 17.92
CA LEU A 10 38.06 16.94 18.06
C LEU A 10 37.19 15.89 17.36
N VAL A 11 36.54 15.03 18.13
CA VAL A 11 35.44 14.16 17.64
C VAL A 11 34.22 15.04 17.49
N GLY A 12 33.90 15.45 16.26
CA GLY A 12 32.67 16.13 15.92
C GLY A 12 31.50 15.15 15.99
N LEU A 13 30.67 15.26 17.02
CA LEU A 13 29.32 14.64 17.00
C LEU A 13 28.49 15.37 15.93
N ALA A 14 28.24 14.69 14.80
CA ALA A 14 27.24 15.12 13.84
C ALA A 14 25.86 14.94 14.47
N VAL A 15 25.28 16.02 14.96
CA VAL A 15 23.89 16.07 15.40
C VAL A 15 23.04 16.11 14.15
N ALA A 16 22.36 14.99 13.81
CA ALA A 16 21.40 14.94 12.70
C ALA A 16 20.37 16.05 12.87
N SER A 17 20.16 16.85 11.81
CA SER A 17 19.22 17.95 11.86
C SER A 17 17.78 17.43 12.04
N PRO A 18 16.89 18.14 12.78
CA PRO A 18 15.49 17.70 12.96
C PRO A 18 14.70 17.56 11.65
N ALA A 19 15.19 18.15 10.56
CA ALA A 19 14.60 18.01 9.22
C ALA A 19 14.83 16.61 8.62
N GLU A 20 16.00 16.01 8.83
CA GLU A 20 16.37 14.69 8.32
C GLU A 20 15.60 13.58 9.05
N ALA A 21 15.42 13.70 10.37
CA ALA A 21 14.59 12.76 11.13
C ALA A 21 13.10 12.81 10.72
N ALA A 22 12.58 13.98 10.33
CA ALA A 22 11.22 14.13 9.82
C ALA A 22 11.03 13.50 8.42
N GLU A 23 12.05 13.54 7.56
CA GLU A 23 12.06 12.91 6.24
C GLU A 23 11.97 11.38 6.36
N ILE A 24 12.73 10.78 7.25
CA ILE A 24 12.73 9.32 7.51
C ILE A 24 11.33 8.84 7.94
N VAL A 25 10.63 9.60 8.77
CA VAL A 25 9.27 9.24 9.21
C VAL A 25 8.26 9.28 8.07
N ARG A 26 8.39 10.23 7.13
CA ARG A 26 7.47 10.38 5.99
C ARG A 26 7.61 9.26 4.96
N ASN A 27 8.78 8.65 4.84
CA ASN A 27 9.08 7.55 3.92
C ASN A 27 8.72 6.18 4.50
N ALA A 28 8.54 6.06 5.82
CA ALA A 28 8.08 4.83 6.45
C ALA A 28 6.60 4.54 6.10
N PRO A 29 6.11 3.28 6.22
CA PRO A 29 4.69 3.00 6.06
C PRO A 29 3.84 3.89 6.95
N MET A 30 2.73 4.40 6.41
CA MET A 30 1.82 5.26 7.16
C MET A 30 1.33 4.59 8.43
N LYS A 31 1.39 5.31 9.55
CA LYS A 31 0.93 4.87 10.86
C LYS A 31 -0.18 5.77 11.38
N PHE A 32 -1.10 5.17 12.12
CA PHE A 32 -2.24 5.85 12.72
C PHE A 32 -2.16 5.76 14.24
N SER A 33 -2.32 6.88 14.92
CA SER A 33 -2.32 6.95 16.39
C SER A 33 -3.29 8.05 16.87
N LEU A 34 -4.01 7.76 17.95
CA LEU A 34 -4.89 8.73 18.57
C LEU A 34 -4.07 9.55 19.58
N TRP A 35 -4.21 10.85 19.52
CA TRP A 35 -3.48 11.80 20.35
C TRP A 35 -4.42 12.77 21.02
N ARG A 36 -4.03 13.21 22.20
CA ARG A 36 -4.67 14.31 22.91
C ARG A 36 -3.68 15.48 23.03
N GLU A 37 -4.20 16.69 22.91
CA GLU A 37 -3.40 17.90 23.10
C GLU A 37 -2.82 17.94 24.52
N GLY A 38 -1.57 18.31 24.66
CA GLY A 38 -0.91 18.36 25.96
C GLY A 38 -0.10 19.63 26.17
N PRO A 39 0.39 19.87 27.38
CA PRO A 39 0.23 19.04 28.59
C PRO A 39 -1.19 19.08 29.16
N ALA A 40 -1.53 18.11 30.01
CA ALA A 40 -2.90 17.92 30.53
C ALA A 40 -3.44 19.11 31.33
N ASP A 41 -2.57 19.78 32.05
CA ASP A 41 -2.88 20.97 32.88
C ASP A 41 -3.20 22.22 32.02
N ALA A 42 -2.78 22.25 30.76
CA ALA A 42 -3.01 23.39 29.87
C ALA A 42 -4.45 23.48 29.36
N CYS A 43 -5.17 22.37 29.20
CA CYS A 43 -6.50 22.33 28.56
C CYS A 43 -7.53 21.43 29.27
N GLY A 44 -7.12 20.56 30.19
CA GLY A 44 -8.02 19.66 30.93
C GLY A 44 -8.91 18.83 29.99
N ASP A 45 -10.22 18.80 30.25
CA ASP A 45 -11.19 18.08 29.43
C ASP A 45 -11.45 18.70 28.05
N LYS A 46 -11.00 19.95 27.83
CA LYS A 46 -11.13 20.67 26.57
C LYS A 46 -10.00 20.43 25.61
N CYS A 47 -9.03 19.55 25.94
CA CYS A 47 -7.93 19.20 25.08
C CYS A 47 -8.43 18.63 23.75
N ARG A 48 -7.90 19.15 22.65
CA ARG A 48 -8.20 18.62 21.31
C ARG A 48 -7.74 17.18 21.21
N VAL A 49 -8.52 16.38 20.46
CA VAL A 49 -8.19 14.99 20.14
C VAL A 49 -8.11 14.88 18.62
N TRP A 50 -7.08 14.21 18.13
CA TRP A 50 -6.95 13.93 16.70
C TRP A 50 -6.28 12.58 16.46
N VAL A 51 -6.42 12.09 15.25
CA VAL A 51 -5.67 10.93 14.75
C VAL A 51 -4.51 11.45 13.90
N SER A 52 -3.28 11.04 14.18
CA SER A 52 -2.17 11.27 13.27
C SER A 52 -2.17 10.23 12.15
N ALA A 53 -1.88 10.66 10.91
CA ALA A 53 -1.60 9.81 9.77
C ALA A 53 -0.25 10.25 9.18
N SER A 54 0.82 9.58 9.59
CA SER A 54 2.19 9.97 9.23
C SER A 54 2.90 8.85 8.50
N GLY A 55 3.45 9.15 7.32
CA GLY A 55 4.20 8.18 6.51
C GLY A 55 3.71 8.05 5.07
N SER A 56 4.30 7.11 4.34
CA SER A 56 4.01 6.80 2.94
C SER A 56 2.74 5.97 2.80
N ILE A 57 1.89 6.32 1.83
CA ILE A 57 0.65 5.60 1.52
C ILE A 57 0.98 4.37 0.69
N ARG A 58 0.67 3.19 1.23
CA ARG A 58 0.85 1.89 0.58
C ARG A 58 -0.49 1.28 0.19
N PRO A 59 -0.53 0.27 -0.67
CA PRO A 59 -1.78 -0.42 -1.03
C PRO A 59 -2.56 -0.95 0.17
N ASP A 60 -1.87 -1.36 1.24
CA ASP A 60 -2.44 -1.92 2.47
C ASP A 60 -2.74 -0.88 3.57
N THR A 61 -2.45 0.40 3.34
CA THR A 61 -2.66 1.47 4.32
C THR A 61 -4.11 1.56 4.80
N VAL A 62 -5.08 1.30 3.92
CA VAL A 62 -6.51 1.30 4.31
C VAL A 62 -6.82 0.22 5.32
N ARG A 63 -6.25 -0.98 5.18
CA ARG A 63 -6.42 -2.08 6.15
C ARG A 63 -5.86 -1.71 7.52
N ASP A 64 -4.67 -1.09 7.55
CA ASP A 64 -4.06 -0.64 8.79
C ASP A 64 -4.89 0.46 9.46
N PHE A 65 -5.47 1.37 8.67
CA PHE A 65 -6.39 2.37 9.14
C PHE A 65 -7.69 1.76 9.69
N GLU A 66 -8.31 0.80 9.00
CA GLU A 66 -9.54 0.14 9.44
C GLU A 66 -9.31 -0.70 10.71
N ASN A 67 -8.18 -1.38 10.82
CA ASN A 67 -7.77 -2.06 12.05
C ASN A 67 -7.60 -1.07 13.21
N PHE A 68 -6.97 0.07 12.96
CA PHE A 68 -6.84 1.14 13.95
C PHE A 68 -8.22 1.70 14.35
N ALA A 69 -9.12 1.90 13.40
CA ALA A 69 -10.44 2.49 13.60
C ALA A 69 -11.45 1.57 14.30
N GLN A 70 -11.17 0.26 14.34
CA GLN A 70 -12.05 -0.71 15.00
C GLN A 70 -12.38 -0.28 16.44
N ASN A 71 -13.66 -0.36 16.79
CA ASN A 71 -14.19 0.00 18.11
C ASN A 71 -13.94 1.45 18.56
N LYS A 72 -13.65 2.36 17.63
CA LYS A 72 -13.50 3.79 17.91
C LYS A 72 -14.61 4.59 17.22
N ASN A 73 -15.20 5.52 17.94
CA ASN A 73 -16.07 6.52 17.32
C ASN A 73 -15.22 7.68 16.81
N LEU A 74 -14.93 7.67 15.52
CA LEU A 74 -14.09 8.69 14.86
C LEU A 74 -14.91 9.77 14.14
N LYS A 75 -16.24 9.77 14.26
CA LYS A 75 -17.09 10.78 13.64
C LYS A 75 -16.72 12.18 14.14
N GLY A 76 -16.39 13.07 13.22
CA GLY A 76 -15.98 14.45 13.52
C GLY A 76 -14.55 14.59 14.04
N VAL A 77 -13.84 13.48 14.35
CA VAL A 77 -12.45 13.54 14.75
C VAL A 77 -11.59 13.96 13.55
N THR A 78 -10.57 14.77 13.79
CA THR A 78 -9.68 15.26 12.75
C THR A 78 -8.54 14.27 12.52
N LEU A 79 -8.30 13.88 11.26
CA LEU A 79 -7.11 13.20 10.82
C LEU A 79 -6.04 14.24 10.43
N ALA A 80 -4.97 14.32 11.17
CA ALA A 80 -3.81 15.16 10.89
C ALA A 80 -2.81 14.39 10.01
N ILE A 81 -2.59 14.88 8.79
CA ILE A 81 -1.86 14.15 7.76
C ILE A 81 -0.50 14.82 7.53
N GLU A 82 0.55 14.00 7.52
CA GLU A 82 1.89 14.34 7.06
C GLU A 82 2.45 13.18 6.24
N SER A 83 2.56 13.36 4.91
CA SER A 83 2.86 12.26 3.99
C SER A 83 3.50 12.75 2.70
N GLU A 84 4.42 11.97 2.15
CA GLU A 84 4.96 12.13 0.79
C GLU A 84 4.03 11.59 -0.31
N GLY A 85 2.88 11.00 0.06
CA GLY A 85 1.99 10.34 -0.88
C GLY A 85 2.27 8.85 -1.01
N GLY A 86 2.15 8.31 -2.22
CA GLY A 86 2.40 6.89 -2.53
C GLY A 86 1.35 6.27 -3.43
N SER A 87 0.82 5.10 -3.05
CA SER A 87 -0.12 4.33 -3.87
C SER A 87 -1.40 5.11 -4.20
N VAL A 88 -1.76 5.18 -5.48
CA VAL A 88 -3.03 5.77 -5.94
C VAL A 88 -4.20 5.01 -5.32
N LEU A 89 -4.25 3.70 -5.52
CA LEU A 89 -5.37 2.87 -5.02
C LEU A 89 -5.45 2.89 -3.50
N GLY A 90 -4.30 2.81 -2.80
CA GLY A 90 -4.25 2.91 -1.35
C GLY A 90 -4.79 4.24 -0.82
N ALA A 91 -4.49 5.35 -1.51
CA ALA A 91 -4.98 6.68 -1.13
C ALA A 91 -6.51 6.83 -1.35
N LEU A 92 -7.03 6.32 -2.48
CA LEU A 92 -8.46 6.39 -2.76
C LEU A 92 -9.26 5.52 -1.79
N ALA A 93 -8.80 4.31 -1.50
CA ALA A 93 -9.42 3.40 -0.55
C ALA A 93 -9.41 3.99 0.88
N LEU A 94 -8.25 4.49 1.33
CA LEU A 94 -8.12 5.18 2.61
C LEU A 94 -9.07 6.38 2.71
N GLY A 95 -9.13 7.20 1.66
CA GLY A 95 -10.01 8.37 1.62
C GLY A 95 -11.49 8.01 1.72
N ARG A 96 -11.95 6.96 1.01
CA ARG A 96 -13.33 6.47 1.14
C ARG A 96 -13.64 5.99 2.55
N SER A 97 -12.68 5.31 3.22
CA SER A 97 -12.84 4.88 4.61
C SER A 97 -12.94 6.07 5.57
N ILE A 98 -12.10 7.10 5.42
CA ILE A 98 -12.16 8.36 6.17
C ILE A 98 -13.52 9.04 5.98
N ARG A 99 -14.01 9.16 4.73
CA ARG A 99 -15.31 9.76 4.40
C ARG A 99 -16.47 8.97 5.02
N ARG A 100 -16.44 7.66 4.94
CA ARG A 100 -17.45 6.75 5.52
C ARG A 100 -17.54 6.93 7.04
N LEU A 101 -16.41 7.13 7.72
CA LEU A 101 -16.36 7.42 9.15
C LEU A 101 -16.68 8.87 9.51
N GLN A 102 -17.00 9.72 8.53
CA GLN A 102 -17.33 11.13 8.71
C GLN A 102 -16.27 11.93 9.47
N MET A 103 -14.99 11.63 9.24
CA MET A 103 -13.87 12.34 9.84
C MET A 103 -13.62 13.70 9.16
N ASN A 104 -12.95 14.59 9.86
CA ASN A 104 -12.35 15.79 9.30
C ASN A 104 -10.89 15.52 8.92
N THR A 105 -10.28 16.37 8.08
CA THR A 105 -8.87 16.24 7.72
C THR A 105 -8.14 17.57 7.85
N THR A 106 -6.87 17.49 8.22
CA THR A 106 -5.95 18.64 8.21
C THR A 106 -4.55 18.22 7.81
N VAL A 107 -3.76 19.16 7.31
CA VAL A 107 -2.31 18.96 7.14
C VAL A 107 -1.64 19.41 8.43
N GLY A 108 -0.92 18.50 9.09
CA GLY A 108 -0.28 18.81 10.37
C GLY A 108 0.64 17.71 10.84
N ARG A 109 1.74 18.12 11.48
CA ARG A 109 2.72 17.23 12.10
C ARG A 109 2.40 17.03 13.57
N THR A 110 2.25 15.78 13.96
CA THR A 110 2.09 15.41 15.37
C THR A 110 3.46 15.26 16.02
N ILE A 111 3.70 16.05 17.07
CA ILE A 111 4.95 16.05 17.84
C ILE A 111 4.63 15.49 19.22
N PRO A 112 5.03 14.23 19.53
CA PRO A 112 4.84 13.63 20.85
C PRO A 112 5.50 14.46 21.96
N LEU A 113 4.86 14.56 23.11
CA LEU A 113 5.47 15.13 24.31
C LEU A 113 6.23 14.03 25.05
N VAL A 114 7.45 14.36 25.49
CA VAL A 114 8.31 13.44 26.22
C VAL A 114 7.79 13.31 27.67
N GLY A 115 7.58 12.09 28.16
CA GLY A 115 7.21 11.81 29.54
C GLY A 115 5.75 11.40 29.76
N ASP A 116 4.93 11.31 28.69
CA ASP A 116 3.55 10.85 28.83
C ASP A 116 3.44 9.32 28.82
N GLU A 117 2.63 8.83 29.76
CA GLU A 117 2.39 7.40 29.93
C GLU A 117 1.64 6.81 28.72
N ALA A 118 1.92 5.55 28.40
CA ALA A 118 1.37 4.84 27.23
C ALA A 118 -0.18 4.77 27.18
N GLN A 119 -0.86 5.17 28.25
CA GLN A 119 -2.32 5.11 28.39
C GLN A 119 -3.06 6.39 27.94
N ASP A 120 -2.40 7.57 27.93
CA ASP A 120 -2.98 8.84 27.45
C ASP A 120 -1.93 9.61 26.62
N PRO A 121 -1.66 9.19 25.39
CA PRO A 121 -0.58 9.76 24.60
C PRO A 121 -0.86 11.22 24.25
N ARG A 122 0.05 12.09 24.70
CA ARG A 122 -0.04 13.53 24.54
C ARG A 122 0.91 14.03 23.44
N ALA A 123 0.43 15.01 22.70
CA ALA A 123 1.21 15.60 21.62
C ALA A 123 0.86 17.07 21.39
N LYS A 124 1.70 17.74 20.63
CA LYS A 124 1.42 19.04 20.01
C LYS A 124 1.19 18.85 18.53
N LEU A 125 0.14 19.48 18.00
CA LEU A 125 -0.09 19.51 16.56
C LEU A 125 0.59 20.76 15.97
N SER A 126 1.64 20.54 15.16
CA SER A 126 2.34 21.60 14.45
C SER A 126 1.69 21.86 13.09
N PRO A 127 1.41 23.11 12.73
CA PRO A 127 0.90 23.46 11.41
C PRO A 127 1.96 23.32 10.30
N ARG A 128 3.25 23.23 10.65
CA ARG A 128 4.34 23.06 9.67
C ARG A 128 4.46 21.60 9.30
N ALA A 129 3.78 21.22 8.24
CA ALA A 129 3.74 19.84 7.74
C ALA A 129 3.63 19.82 6.22
N ASP A 130 3.99 18.69 5.63
CA ASP A 130 3.98 18.48 4.18
C ASP A 130 2.95 17.39 3.81
N CYS A 131 2.16 17.70 2.79
CA CYS A 131 1.22 16.77 2.17
C CYS A 131 1.50 16.75 0.67
N GLU A 132 2.11 15.69 0.18
CA GLU A 132 2.64 15.60 -1.17
C GLU A 132 1.93 14.52 -1.98
N SER A 133 1.80 14.75 -3.30
CA SER A 133 1.28 13.77 -4.25
C SER A 133 -0.11 13.25 -3.82
N MET A 134 -0.25 11.93 -3.65
CA MET A 134 -1.52 11.29 -3.27
C MET A 134 -2.05 11.69 -1.89
N CYS A 135 -1.23 12.29 -1.03
CA CYS A 135 -1.68 12.87 0.24
C CYS A 135 -2.78 13.93 0.02
N GLY A 136 -2.67 14.76 -1.02
CA GLY A 136 -3.68 15.78 -1.35
C GLY A 136 -5.06 15.16 -1.62
N PHE A 137 -5.12 13.97 -2.19
CA PHE A 137 -6.37 13.25 -2.41
C PHE A 137 -6.94 12.67 -1.11
N VAL A 138 -6.08 12.19 -0.20
CA VAL A 138 -6.53 11.78 1.15
C VAL A 138 -7.08 12.97 1.93
N LEU A 139 -6.49 14.16 1.80
CA LEU A 139 -7.00 15.40 2.42
C LEU A 139 -8.42 15.72 1.96
N LEU A 140 -8.78 15.48 0.69
CA LEU A 140 -10.13 15.69 0.16
C LEU A 140 -11.20 14.83 0.84
N ALA A 141 -10.83 13.72 1.47
CA ALA A 141 -11.76 12.81 2.10
C ALA A 141 -12.47 13.41 3.32
N GLY A 142 -11.90 14.39 3.99
CA GLY A 142 -12.50 15.03 5.16
C GLY A 142 -13.86 15.67 4.86
N ILE A 143 -14.77 15.61 5.83
CA ILE A 143 -16.03 16.37 5.80
C ILE A 143 -15.72 17.86 5.89
N LYS A 144 -14.93 18.24 6.89
CA LYS A 144 -14.26 19.55 6.96
C LYS A 144 -12.78 19.35 6.70
N ARG A 145 -12.20 20.24 5.91
CA ARG A 145 -10.80 20.19 5.48
C ARG A 145 -10.12 21.48 5.90
N SER A 146 -8.95 21.37 6.53
CA SER A 146 -8.19 22.53 6.96
C SER A 146 -6.74 22.39 6.50
N VAL A 147 -6.23 23.44 5.88
CA VAL A 147 -4.83 23.56 5.52
C VAL A 147 -4.28 24.81 6.17
N PRO A 148 -3.50 24.69 7.26
CA PRO A 148 -2.85 25.83 7.90
C PRO A 148 -1.95 26.61 6.92
N PRO A 149 -1.77 27.91 7.08
CA PRO A 149 -0.93 28.71 6.17
C PRO A 149 0.53 28.26 6.10
N GLU A 150 1.04 27.64 7.17
CA GLU A 150 2.39 27.11 7.27
C GLU A 150 2.55 25.73 6.65
N ALA A 151 1.42 25.03 6.36
CA ALA A 151 1.43 23.72 5.74
C ALA A 151 1.66 23.84 4.23
N ARG A 152 2.26 22.80 3.65
CA ARG A 152 2.56 22.76 2.22
C ARG A 152 1.82 21.59 1.59
N VAL A 153 0.97 21.86 0.62
CA VAL A 153 0.34 20.85 -0.23
C VAL A 153 0.98 20.92 -1.60
N ARG A 154 1.61 19.84 -2.04
CA ARG A 154 2.34 19.76 -3.30
C ARG A 154 1.81 18.64 -4.17
N VAL A 155 1.74 18.89 -5.46
CA VAL A 155 1.17 17.96 -6.45
C VAL A 155 2.11 17.78 -7.64
N HIS A 156 2.01 16.61 -8.24
CA HIS A 156 2.62 16.26 -9.52
C HIS A 156 1.79 15.17 -10.20
N GLN A 157 2.13 14.84 -11.44
CA GLN A 157 1.49 13.82 -12.24
C GLN A 157 1.67 12.43 -11.59
N ILE A 158 0.64 11.58 -11.69
CA ILE A 158 0.78 10.17 -11.34
C ILE A 158 1.66 9.45 -12.37
N TRP A 159 2.37 8.44 -11.93
CA TRP A 159 3.19 7.56 -12.76
C TRP A 159 3.12 6.11 -12.28
N LEU A 160 3.66 5.19 -13.07
CA LEU A 160 3.86 3.80 -12.64
C LEU A 160 5.02 3.74 -11.63
N GLY A 161 4.75 3.23 -10.42
CA GLY A 161 5.69 3.26 -9.29
C GLY A 161 7.01 2.51 -9.52
N ASP A 162 7.04 1.53 -10.43
CA ASP A 162 8.23 0.80 -10.85
C ASP A 162 9.16 1.61 -11.77
N ARG A 163 8.73 2.81 -12.20
CA ARG A 163 9.48 3.72 -13.07
C ARG A 163 9.97 4.99 -12.36
N ARG A 164 9.87 5.03 -11.04
CA ARG A 164 10.22 6.22 -10.25
C ARG A 164 11.68 6.64 -10.45
N ASP A 165 12.58 5.69 -10.56
CA ASP A 165 14.02 5.94 -10.63
C ASP A 165 14.53 6.19 -12.06
N ASP A 166 13.72 5.94 -13.07
CA ASP A 166 14.02 6.22 -14.47
C ASP A 166 12.78 6.68 -15.25
N ALA A 167 12.37 7.90 -14.99
CA ALA A 167 11.22 8.54 -15.65
C ALA A 167 11.41 8.71 -17.17
N THR A 168 12.64 8.66 -17.65
CA THR A 168 13.02 8.77 -19.06
C THR A 168 13.22 7.43 -19.74
N ALA A 169 13.13 6.32 -19.02
CA ALA A 169 13.26 4.98 -19.60
C ALA A 169 12.20 4.74 -20.71
N ALA A 170 12.69 4.44 -21.87
CA ALA A 170 12.04 4.66 -23.18
C ALA A 170 10.85 3.73 -23.52
N THR A 171 10.30 2.91 -22.64
CA THR A 171 9.28 1.95 -23.05
C THR A 171 8.10 1.87 -22.10
N TYR A 172 7.09 2.71 -22.37
CA TYR A 172 5.72 2.43 -21.96
C TYR A 172 5.07 1.52 -23.01
N THR A 173 4.46 0.42 -22.57
CA THR A 173 3.61 -0.39 -23.42
C THR A 173 2.25 0.27 -23.58
N ALA A 174 1.49 -0.10 -24.61
CA ALA A 174 0.10 0.35 -24.74
C ALA A 174 -0.74 0.02 -23.48
N GLU A 175 -0.46 -1.10 -22.81
CA GLU A 175 -1.12 -1.50 -21.57
C GLU A 175 -0.75 -0.58 -20.40
N ASP A 176 0.49 -0.15 -20.29
CA ASP A 176 0.91 0.82 -19.26
C ASP A 176 0.15 2.13 -19.41
N ILE A 177 -0.06 2.58 -20.65
CA ILE A 177 -0.85 3.78 -20.94
C ILE A 177 -2.31 3.60 -20.53
N VAL A 178 -2.91 2.44 -20.81
CA VAL A 178 -4.30 2.12 -20.39
C VAL A 178 -4.43 2.13 -18.87
N LEU A 179 -3.44 1.58 -18.13
CA LEU A 179 -3.44 1.60 -16.67
C LEU A 179 -3.39 3.02 -16.12
N VAL A 180 -2.50 3.86 -16.66
CA VAL A 180 -2.40 5.28 -16.26
C VAL A 180 -3.69 6.04 -16.56
N GLN A 181 -4.28 5.85 -17.76
CA GLN A 181 -5.55 6.49 -18.13
C GLN A 181 -6.70 6.08 -17.20
N ARG A 182 -6.77 4.79 -16.84
CA ARG A 182 -7.75 4.28 -15.88
C ARG A 182 -7.58 4.90 -14.50
N ASP A 183 -6.35 5.04 -14.02
CA ASP A 183 -6.08 5.64 -12.71
C ASP A 183 -6.36 7.15 -12.71
N ILE A 184 -6.13 7.86 -13.84
CA ILE A 184 -6.59 9.24 -14.03
C ILE A 184 -8.12 9.32 -13.93
N GLY A 185 -8.84 8.40 -14.59
CA GLY A 185 -10.30 8.33 -14.51
C GLY A 185 -10.81 8.10 -13.09
N ARG A 186 -10.17 7.20 -12.33
CA ARG A 186 -10.48 6.95 -10.90
C ARG A 186 -10.23 8.17 -10.02
N LEU A 187 -9.12 8.87 -10.27
CA LEU A 187 -8.82 10.11 -9.55
C LEU A 187 -9.84 11.20 -9.83
N ALA A 188 -10.28 11.35 -11.09
CA ALA A 188 -11.32 12.30 -11.47
C ALA A 188 -12.64 11.98 -10.77
N GLN A 189 -13.08 10.73 -10.83
CA GLN A 189 -14.29 10.27 -10.14
C GLN A 189 -14.22 10.50 -8.64
N TYR A 190 -13.13 10.08 -8.00
CA TYR A 190 -12.91 10.28 -6.58
C TYR A 190 -12.89 11.77 -6.18
N THR A 191 -12.26 12.62 -6.98
CA THR A 191 -12.21 14.07 -6.72
C THR A 191 -13.64 14.64 -6.66
N ILE A 192 -14.50 14.26 -7.61
CA ILE A 192 -15.92 14.66 -7.64
C ILE A 192 -16.68 14.06 -6.45
N GLU A 193 -16.51 12.78 -6.17
CA GLU A 193 -17.12 12.06 -5.04
C GLU A 193 -16.83 12.73 -3.70
N MET A 194 -15.60 13.19 -3.52
CA MET A 194 -15.16 13.91 -2.31
C MET A 194 -15.48 15.41 -2.33
N GLY A 195 -16.18 15.90 -3.35
CA GLY A 195 -16.54 17.31 -3.48
C GLY A 195 -15.37 18.24 -3.71
N GLY A 196 -14.28 17.73 -4.28
CA GLY A 196 -13.11 18.50 -4.72
C GLY A 196 -13.31 19.13 -6.09
N GLY A 197 -12.56 20.19 -6.37
CA GLY A 197 -12.53 20.80 -7.70
C GLY A 197 -11.69 20.00 -8.69
N VAL A 198 -12.16 19.84 -9.92
CA VAL A 198 -11.45 19.13 -11.00
C VAL A 198 -10.11 19.79 -11.37
N ASP A 199 -9.92 21.06 -11.04
CA ASP A 199 -8.67 21.78 -11.22
C ASP A 199 -7.49 21.13 -10.51
N LEU A 200 -7.72 20.41 -9.40
CA LEU A 200 -6.67 19.66 -8.69
C LEU A 200 -5.98 18.68 -9.64
N LEU A 201 -6.79 17.88 -10.35
CA LEU A 201 -6.27 16.90 -11.28
C LEU A 201 -5.64 17.58 -12.50
N ALA A 202 -6.27 18.64 -13.00
CA ALA A 202 -5.73 19.42 -14.12
C ALA A 202 -4.37 20.05 -13.81
N ILE A 203 -4.17 20.56 -12.59
CA ILE A 203 -2.89 21.11 -12.13
C ILE A 203 -1.88 19.96 -11.97
N ALA A 204 -2.24 18.89 -11.27
CA ALA A 204 -1.33 17.76 -11.02
C ALA A 204 -0.80 17.15 -12.32
N LEU A 205 -1.66 16.92 -13.31
CA LEU A 205 -1.29 16.31 -14.60
C LEU A 205 -0.37 17.17 -15.48
N ARG A 206 -0.19 18.47 -15.16
CA ARG A 206 0.74 19.36 -15.89
C ARG A 206 2.16 19.30 -15.36
N ILE A 207 2.40 18.71 -14.19
CA ILE A 207 3.71 18.67 -13.54
C ILE A 207 4.31 17.29 -13.74
N PRO A 208 5.26 17.11 -14.68
CA PRO A 208 5.89 15.83 -14.92
C PRO A 208 6.59 15.29 -13.66
N PRO A 209 6.68 13.98 -13.50
CA PRO A 209 7.24 13.38 -12.30
C PRO A 209 8.73 13.66 -12.07
N TRP A 210 9.47 14.04 -13.09
CA TRP A 210 10.89 14.45 -13.01
C TRP A 210 11.09 15.94 -12.70
N GLU A 211 10.01 16.72 -12.64
CA GLU A 211 10.06 18.11 -12.20
C GLU A 211 9.76 18.23 -10.69
N PRO A 212 10.22 19.31 -10.04
CA PRO A 212 9.84 19.59 -8.66
C PRO A 212 8.31 19.70 -8.53
N MET A 213 7.76 19.06 -7.48
CA MET A 213 6.32 19.13 -7.20
C MET A 213 5.87 20.58 -7.05
N ARG A 214 4.70 20.91 -7.62
CA ARG A 214 4.12 22.23 -7.52
C ARG A 214 3.39 22.41 -6.21
N GLN A 215 3.74 23.44 -5.44
CA GLN A 215 2.98 23.83 -4.26
C GLN A 215 1.70 24.57 -4.65
N LEU A 216 0.58 24.16 -4.04
CA LEU A 216 -0.70 24.83 -4.22
C LEU A 216 -0.79 26.09 -3.34
N SER A 217 -1.30 27.18 -3.90
CA SER A 217 -1.56 28.41 -3.17
C SER A 217 -2.82 28.29 -2.29
N ALA A 218 -2.94 29.18 -1.28
CA ALA A 218 -4.14 29.21 -0.43
C ALA A 218 -5.43 29.48 -1.22
N GLU A 219 -5.37 30.25 -2.30
CA GLU A 219 -6.51 30.51 -3.18
C GLU A 219 -6.89 29.26 -3.98
N GLU A 220 -5.90 28.52 -4.53
CA GLU A 220 -6.14 27.26 -5.23
C GLU A 220 -6.75 26.23 -4.29
N LEU A 221 -6.22 26.09 -3.07
CA LEU A 221 -6.76 25.19 -2.06
C LEU A 221 -8.23 25.46 -1.74
N ARG A 222 -8.61 26.75 -1.63
CA ARG A 222 -10.02 27.12 -1.42
C ARG A 222 -10.87 26.84 -2.67
N ARG A 223 -10.42 27.25 -3.86
CA ARG A 223 -11.16 27.06 -5.11
C ARG A 223 -11.42 25.58 -5.41
N MET A 224 -10.46 24.72 -5.08
CA MET A 224 -10.59 23.26 -5.24
C MET A 224 -11.26 22.57 -4.06
N ASN A 225 -11.81 23.29 -3.10
CA ASN A 225 -12.41 22.76 -1.89
C ASN A 225 -11.48 21.87 -1.04
N MET A 226 -10.16 22.06 -1.15
CA MET A 226 -9.19 21.38 -0.30
C MET A 226 -9.04 22.05 1.07
N ASN A 227 -9.47 23.29 1.20
CA ASN A 227 -9.59 24.01 2.45
C ASN A 227 -11.02 24.56 2.56
N THR A 228 -11.82 23.95 3.43
CA THR A 228 -13.25 24.30 3.66
C THR A 228 -13.50 24.89 5.05
N ALA A 229 -12.49 24.93 5.90
CA ALA A 229 -12.57 25.58 7.20
C ALA A 229 -12.43 27.08 7.03
N ASP A 230 -13.38 27.85 7.54
CA ASP A 230 -13.17 29.28 7.75
C ASP A 230 -12.03 29.46 8.74
N LEU A 231 -11.09 30.33 8.43
CA LEU A 231 -9.84 30.57 9.19
C LEU A 231 -10.06 31.08 10.64
N GLY A 232 -11.26 30.93 11.18
CA GLY A 232 -11.63 31.37 12.52
C GLY A 232 -12.53 30.41 13.33
N ALA A 233 -13.02 29.33 12.76
CA ALA A 233 -13.88 28.38 13.48
C ALA A 233 -13.08 27.12 13.86
N GLU A 234 -12.56 27.04 15.07
CA GLU A 234 -12.09 25.77 15.64
C GLU A 234 -13.26 24.77 15.70
N PRO A 235 -13.11 23.55 15.16
CA PRO A 235 -14.17 22.55 15.31
C PRO A 235 -14.30 22.15 16.79
N ALA A 236 -15.48 22.37 17.35
CA ALA A 236 -15.81 21.88 18.68
C ALA A 236 -15.71 20.34 18.69
N ILE A 237 -14.88 19.80 19.58
CA ILE A 237 -14.57 18.37 19.66
C ILE A 237 -15.51 17.75 20.68
N GLN A 238 -16.24 16.71 20.23
CA GLN A 238 -16.97 15.84 21.14
C GLN A 238 -16.04 14.77 21.72
N PRO A 239 -16.16 14.42 23.00
CA PRO A 239 -15.33 13.39 23.62
C PRO A 239 -15.66 12.01 23.04
N VAL A 240 -14.61 11.26 22.71
CA VAL A 240 -14.71 9.86 22.26
C VAL A 240 -14.91 8.97 23.47
N ALA A 241 -16.10 8.38 23.62
CA ALA A 241 -16.30 7.33 24.63
C ALA A 241 -15.53 6.08 24.28
N ALA A 242 -14.69 5.62 25.19
CA ALA A 242 -13.96 4.36 25.05
C ALA A 242 -14.94 3.17 25.19
N VAL A 243 -15.06 2.36 24.17
CA VAL A 243 -15.73 1.05 24.24
C VAL A 243 -14.69 -0.02 24.46
N ALA A 244 -14.88 -0.83 25.51
CA ALA A 244 -13.96 -1.90 25.90
C ALA A 244 -13.87 -3.00 24.79
N PRO A 245 -12.70 -3.66 24.64
CA PRO A 245 -12.47 -4.58 23.53
C PRO A 245 -13.13 -5.94 23.79
N ALA A 246 -13.88 -6.43 22.83
CA ALA A 246 -14.28 -7.83 22.75
C ALA A 246 -13.24 -8.60 21.93
N LEU A 247 -12.56 -9.55 22.56
CA LEU A 247 -11.65 -10.49 21.93
C LEU A 247 -12.41 -11.44 21.00
N THR A 248 -12.06 -11.47 19.73
CA THR A 248 -12.35 -12.62 18.87
C THR A 248 -11.09 -13.07 18.15
N THR A 249 -10.68 -14.27 18.51
CA THR A 249 -9.58 -15.03 17.92
C THR A 249 -9.97 -15.52 16.53
N GLY A 250 -9.23 -15.11 15.51
CA GLY A 250 -9.30 -15.68 14.16
C GLY A 250 -7.88 -15.85 13.60
N GLY A 251 -7.53 -17.10 13.31
CA GLY A 251 -6.18 -17.53 12.95
C GLY A 251 -5.56 -16.79 11.75
N ARG A 252 -4.35 -16.37 11.95
CA ARG A 252 -3.49 -15.64 11.03
C ARG A 252 -2.61 -16.64 10.27
N ALA A 253 -2.76 -16.72 8.96
CA ALA A 253 -1.72 -17.29 8.10
C ALA A 253 -0.60 -16.27 7.97
N THR A 254 0.57 -16.62 8.47
CA THR A 254 1.75 -15.76 8.55
C THR A 254 2.52 -15.74 7.23
N GLY A 255 2.89 -14.55 6.74
CA GLY A 255 4.16 -14.33 6.06
C GLY A 255 4.19 -14.02 4.58
N MET A 256 3.09 -13.60 3.90
CA MET A 256 3.19 -13.11 2.51
C MET A 256 3.06 -11.59 2.47
N SER A 257 4.08 -10.89 1.94
CA SER A 257 4.04 -9.45 1.77
C SER A 257 3.50 -9.07 0.38
N GLU A 258 2.72 -7.99 0.31
CA GLU A 258 2.12 -7.50 -0.93
C GLU A 258 3.10 -6.72 -1.85
N GLY A 259 4.38 -6.71 -1.56
CA GLY A 259 5.34 -5.82 -2.25
C GLY A 259 6.27 -6.47 -3.27
N GLY A 260 6.47 -7.77 -3.23
CA GLY A 260 7.45 -8.43 -4.09
C GLY A 260 7.37 -9.96 -4.02
N TRP A 261 8.16 -10.61 -4.89
CA TRP A 261 8.31 -12.06 -4.85
C TRP A 261 9.22 -12.46 -3.71
N MET A 262 8.76 -13.36 -2.87
CA MET A 262 9.49 -13.85 -1.70
C MET A 262 9.60 -15.36 -1.73
N LEU A 263 10.75 -15.86 -1.27
CA LEU A 263 10.92 -17.27 -1.00
C LEU A 263 10.34 -17.56 0.39
N VAL A 264 9.31 -18.41 0.43
CA VAL A 264 8.66 -18.86 1.66
C VAL A 264 8.82 -20.37 1.82
N GLU A 265 8.92 -20.84 3.05
CA GLU A 265 8.91 -22.27 3.34
C GLU A 265 7.47 -22.71 3.54
N GLN A 266 7.03 -23.69 2.74
CA GLN A 266 5.71 -24.30 2.84
C GLN A 266 5.90 -25.80 3.14
N GLY A 267 5.83 -26.16 4.42
CA GLY A 267 6.22 -27.49 4.89
C GLY A 267 7.73 -27.72 4.69
N THR A 268 8.08 -28.75 3.92
CA THR A 268 9.49 -29.10 3.59
C THR A 268 9.95 -28.51 2.26
N GLN A 269 9.12 -27.70 1.59
CA GLN A 269 9.42 -27.15 0.26
C GLN A 269 9.61 -25.65 0.30
N ALA A 270 10.62 -25.17 -0.43
CA ALA A 270 10.75 -23.77 -0.74
C ALA A 270 9.80 -23.41 -1.90
N VAL A 271 9.09 -22.32 -1.75
CA VAL A 271 8.11 -21.81 -2.72
C VAL A 271 8.40 -20.33 -2.97
N LEU A 272 8.55 -19.93 -4.22
CA LEU A 272 8.63 -18.52 -4.60
C LEU A 272 7.21 -18.01 -4.81
N ALA A 273 6.75 -17.09 -3.96
CA ALA A 273 5.35 -16.68 -3.95
C ALA A 273 5.20 -15.16 -3.87
N ARG A 274 4.06 -14.69 -4.39
CA ARG A 274 3.61 -13.31 -4.30
C ARG A 274 2.10 -13.23 -4.13
N ARG A 275 1.64 -12.39 -3.22
CA ARG A 275 0.24 -12.00 -3.07
C ARG A 275 -0.08 -10.73 -3.85
N HIS A 276 -1.24 -10.71 -4.47
CA HIS A 276 -1.77 -9.54 -5.18
C HIS A 276 -3.23 -9.30 -4.78
N PRO A 277 -3.61 -8.08 -4.37
CA PRO A 277 -5.00 -7.75 -4.07
C PRO A 277 -5.85 -7.77 -5.34
N LEU A 278 -7.09 -8.24 -5.21
CA LEU A 278 -8.14 -8.10 -6.23
C LEU A 278 -8.99 -6.90 -5.86
N THR A 279 -9.03 -5.92 -6.73
CA THR A 279 -9.83 -4.71 -6.52
C THR A 279 -10.82 -4.50 -7.67
N VAL A 280 -12.03 -4.06 -7.33
CA VAL A 280 -13.04 -3.56 -8.28
C VAL A 280 -13.41 -2.15 -7.85
N GLU A 281 -13.27 -1.20 -8.76
CA GLU A 281 -13.57 0.22 -8.51
C GLU A 281 -12.84 0.82 -7.26
N GLY A 282 -11.68 0.21 -6.90
CA GLY A 282 -10.88 0.62 -5.75
C GLY A 282 -11.20 -0.11 -4.44
N ASP A 283 -12.29 -0.86 -4.39
CA ASP A 283 -12.60 -1.71 -3.24
C ASP A 283 -11.91 -3.06 -3.38
N GLU A 284 -11.22 -3.49 -2.33
CA GLU A 284 -10.61 -4.81 -2.28
C GLU A 284 -11.71 -5.87 -2.15
N ILE A 285 -11.88 -6.67 -3.19
CA ILE A 285 -12.83 -7.78 -3.25
C ILE A 285 -12.16 -9.13 -2.99
N GLY A 286 -10.91 -9.14 -2.64
CA GLY A 286 -10.14 -10.34 -2.37
C GLY A 286 -8.67 -10.22 -2.73
N HIS A 287 -8.03 -11.36 -2.86
CA HIS A 287 -6.63 -11.43 -3.30
C HIS A 287 -6.38 -12.74 -4.06
N PHE A 288 -5.29 -12.79 -4.77
CA PHE A 288 -4.76 -14.04 -5.27
C PHE A 288 -3.27 -14.17 -4.97
N ASP A 289 -2.85 -15.40 -4.81
CA ASP A 289 -1.46 -15.77 -4.66
C ASP A 289 -1.00 -16.48 -5.92
N ILE A 290 0.16 -16.07 -6.45
CA ILE A 290 0.88 -16.83 -7.45
C ILE A 290 2.12 -17.41 -6.80
N SER A 291 2.38 -18.68 -7.07
CA SER A 291 3.55 -19.34 -6.53
C SER A 291 4.18 -20.30 -7.53
N PHE A 292 5.50 -20.46 -7.39
CA PHE A 292 6.33 -21.40 -8.11
C PHE A 292 6.98 -22.35 -7.09
N ALA A 293 6.75 -23.62 -7.24
CA ALA A 293 7.32 -24.68 -6.42
C ALA A 293 8.11 -25.66 -7.29
N CYS A 294 8.90 -26.55 -6.69
CA CYS A 294 9.60 -27.61 -7.41
C CYS A 294 8.60 -28.58 -8.04
N GLY A 295 8.81 -28.92 -9.30
CA GLY A 295 8.07 -29.95 -10.01
C GLY A 295 8.53 -31.36 -9.69
N GLU A 296 7.98 -32.32 -10.44
CA GLU A 296 8.37 -33.73 -10.32
C GLU A 296 9.74 -34.01 -10.92
N LYS A 297 10.04 -33.38 -12.04
CA LYS A 297 11.35 -33.45 -12.71
C LYS A 297 12.24 -32.30 -12.28
N PRO A 298 13.58 -32.45 -12.37
CA PRO A 298 14.53 -31.42 -11.92
C PRO A 298 14.34 -30.03 -12.54
N ASP A 299 13.91 -29.98 -13.81
CA ASP A 299 13.78 -28.74 -14.60
C ASP A 299 12.32 -28.29 -14.75
N ASP A 300 11.40 -28.91 -14.02
CA ASP A 300 9.99 -28.53 -14.00
C ASP A 300 9.66 -27.77 -12.73
N TYR A 301 8.80 -26.77 -12.89
CA TYR A 301 8.21 -26.02 -11.77
C TYR A 301 6.71 -26.12 -11.82
N VAL A 302 6.08 -26.15 -10.66
CA VAL A 302 4.62 -26.06 -10.53
C VAL A 302 4.24 -24.62 -10.30
N LEU A 303 3.57 -24.04 -11.27
CA LEU A 303 2.93 -22.74 -11.16
C LEU A 303 1.53 -22.93 -10.58
N THR A 304 1.26 -22.28 -9.46
CA THR A 304 -0.05 -22.32 -8.78
C THR A 304 -0.64 -20.93 -8.69
N TYR A 305 -1.91 -20.83 -9.00
CA TYR A 305 -2.77 -19.68 -8.78
C TYR A 305 -3.82 -20.04 -7.74
N SER A 306 -3.87 -19.28 -6.64
CA SER A 306 -4.86 -19.44 -5.58
C SER A 306 -5.57 -18.13 -5.37
N GLU A 307 -6.86 -18.05 -5.71
CA GLU A 307 -7.68 -16.84 -5.59
C GLU A 307 -8.67 -16.98 -4.44
N TRP A 308 -8.81 -15.91 -3.71
CA TRP A 308 -9.87 -15.72 -2.74
C TRP A 308 -10.63 -14.44 -3.08
N ARG A 309 -11.89 -14.58 -3.47
CA ARG A 309 -12.75 -13.48 -3.91
C ARG A 309 -14.00 -13.38 -3.06
N LEU A 310 -14.27 -12.17 -2.59
CA LEU A 310 -15.51 -11.81 -1.89
C LEU A 310 -16.60 -11.46 -2.90
N GLY A 311 -17.84 -11.73 -2.54
CA GLY A 311 -18.99 -11.29 -3.31
C GLY A 311 -19.20 -9.79 -3.17
N PHE A 312 -19.60 -9.19 -4.27
CA PHE A 312 -19.98 -7.80 -4.36
C PHE A 312 -21.51 -7.68 -4.53
N ASP A 313 -22.15 -6.69 -3.93
CA ASP A 313 -23.61 -6.47 -3.97
C ASP A 313 -24.46 -7.69 -3.56
N GLY A 314 -24.01 -8.46 -2.56
CA GLY A 314 -24.72 -9.62 -2.06
C GLY A 314 -24.72 -10.83 -3.00
N ARG A 315 -23.91 -10.80 -4.08
CA ARG A 315 -23.77 -11.91 -5.05
C ARG A 315 -22.52 -12.71 -4.77
N ILE A 316 -22.64 -14.03 -4.90
CA ILE A 316 -21.49 -14.93 -4.84
C ILE A 316 -20.71 -14.80 -6.15
N PRO A 317 -19.36 -14.63 -6.12
CA PRO A 317 -18.54 -14.60 -7.32
C PRO A 317 -18.72 -15.87 -8.16
N ARG A 318 -18.78 -15.73 -9.49
CA ARG A 318 -18.85 -16.87 -10.38
C ARG A 318 -17.54 -17.65 -10.39
N ALA A 319 -17.64 -18.96 -10.65
CA ALA A 319 -16.46 -19.80 -10.81
C ALA A 319 -15.63 -19.33 -12.01
N LEU A 320 -14.31 -19.36 -11.86
CA LEU A 320 -13.40 -19.12 -12.98
C LEU A 320 -13.51 -20.28 -13.97
N LYS A 321 -13.55 -19.96 -15.25
CA LYS A 321 -13.51 -20.90 -16.36
C LYS A 321 -12.07 -21.14 -16.80
N ASP A 322 -11.33 -20.05 -16.97
CA ASP A 322 -9.95 -20.07 -17.45
C ASP A 322 -9.06 -19.22 -16.53
N VAL A 323 -7.85 -19.71 -16.33
CA VAL A 323 -6.75 -19.00 -15.67
C VAL A 323 -5.53 -19.16 -16.57
N ASN A 324 -4.99 -18.05 -17.05
CA ASN A 324 -3.81 -18.04 -17.88
C ASN A 324 -2.75 -17.11 -17.29
N VAL A 325 -1.50 -17.54 -17.33
CA VAL A 325 -0.35 -16.71 -16.97
C VAL A 325 0.56 -16.59 -18.18
N SER A 326 0.88 -15.37 -18.58
CA SER A 326 1.78 -15.15 -19.71
C SER A 326 3.03 -14.36 -19.29
N VAL A 327 4.17 -14.77 -19.86
CA VAL A 327 5.48 -14.12 -19.70
C VAL A 327 5.97 -13.79 -21.10
N ARG A 328 6.23 -12.51 -21.38
CA ARG A 328 6.68 -12.05 -22.71
C ARG A 328 5.81 -12.55 -23.88
N GLY A 329 4.49 -12.65 -23.67
CA GLY A 329 3.56 -13.11 -24.69
C GLY A 329 3.40 -14.65 -24.76
N ASN A 330 4.24 -15.43 -24.10
CA ASN A 330 4.09 -16.87 -23.98
C ASN A 330 3.06 -17.19 -22.87
N ALA A 331 1.88 -17.64 -23.26
CA ALA A 331 0.78 -17.95 -22.34
C ALA A 331 0.84 -19.41 -21.89
N THR A 332 0.68 -19.63 -20.59
CA THR A 332 0.46 -20.93 -19.96
C THR A 332 -0.94 -20.97 -19.40
N SER A 333 -1.75 -21.93 -19.85
CA SER A 333 -3.09 -22.16 -19.30
C SER A 333 -2.99 -23.06 -18.06
N LEU A 334 -3.61 -22.63 -16.96
CA LEU A 334 -3.65 -23.38 -15.71
C LEU A 334 -4.95 -24.17 -15.65
N LYS A 335 -4.84 -25.45 -15.27
CA LYS A 335 -5.99 -26.29 -15.00
C LYS A 335 -6.63 -25.87 -13.66
N VAL A 336 -7.91 -25.52 -13.67
CA VAL A 336 -8.66 -25.28 -12.46
C VAL A 336 -8.86 -26.61 -11.72
N LEU A 337 -8.30 -26.71 -10.51
CA LEU A 337 -8.35 -27.92 -9.67
C LEU A 337 -9.55 -27.91 -8.73
N SER A 338 -9.89 -26.74 -8.20
CA SER A 338 -11.06 -26.56 -7.34
C SER A 338 -11.62 -25.16 -7.46
N SER A 339 -12.91 -25.00 -7.24
CA SER A 339 -13.60 -23.72 -7.14
C SER A 339 -14.72 -23.84 -6.13
N GLU A 340 -14.37 -23.64 -4.86
CA GLU A 340 -15.26 -23.83 -3.73
C GLU A 340 -15.89 -22.50 -3.30
N HIS A 341 -17.13 -22.56 -2.85
CA HIS A 341 -17.84 -21.43 -2.33
C HIS A 341 -18.20 -21.66 -0.86
N LYS A 342 -17.94 -20.66 -0.02
CA LYS A 342 -18.28 -20.67 1.41
C LYS A 342 -19.51 -19.78 1.63
N SER A 343 -20.69 -20.41 1.75
CA SER A 343 -22.00 -19.75 1.80
C SER A 343 -22.18 -18.74 2.95
N LYS A 344 -21.50 -18.92 4.09
CA LYS A 344 -21.64 -18.02 5.24
C LYS A 344 -21.01 -16.63 5.04
N ARG A 345 -20.12 -16.45 4.04
CA ARG A 345 -19.37 -15.20 3.81
C ARG A 345 -19.48 -14.68 2.39
N LEU A 346 -20.26 -15.29 1.51
CA LEU A 346 -20.33 -14.96 0.08
C LEU A 346 -18.94 -15.00 -0.59
N GLU A 347 -18.09 -15.94 -0.19
CA GLU A 347 -16.72 -16.08 -0.65
C GLU A 347 -16.59 -17.22 -1.65
N ARG A 348 -15.70 -17.07 -2.63
CA ARG A 348 -15.25 -18.14 -3.51
C ARG A 348 -13.73 -18.26 -3.46
N GLN A 349 -13.29 -19.50 -3.30
CA GLN A 349 -11.88 -19.86 -3.37
C GLN A 349 -11.64 -20.70 -4.62
N THR A 350 -10.69 -20.31 -5.46
CA THR A 350 -10.31 -21.01 -6.68
C THR A 350 -8.83 -21.37 -6.63
N LEU A 351 -8.51 -22.62 -6.96
CA LEU A 351 -7.16 -23.14 -7.08
C LEU A 351 -6.96 -23.62 -8.52
N ALA A 352 -5.89 -23.15 -9.17
CA ALA A 352 -5.49 -23.61 -10.51
C ALA A 352 -3.98 -23.83 -10.56
N SER A 353 -3.52 -24.79 -11.36
CA SER A 353 -2.09 -25.04 -11.53
C SER A 353 -1.71 -25.52 -12.92
N ALA A 354 -0.43 -25.36 -13.24
CA ALA A 354 0.21 -25.90 -14.44
C ALA A 354 1.67 -26.25 -14.13
N THR A 355 2.24 -27.17 -14.90
CA THR A 355 3.69 -27.37 -14.93
C THR A 355 4.31 -26.45 -15.97
N ILE A 356 5.39 -25.78 -15.60
CA ILE A 356 6.18 -24.93 -16.49
C ILE A 356 7.64 -25.35 -16.48
N SER A 357 8.36 -25.08 -17.56
CA SER A 357 9.78 -25.40 -17.67
C SER A 357 10.70 -24.39 -16.98
N ALA A 358 11.92 -24.80 -16.68
CA ALA A 358 13.00 -23.92 -16.22
C ALA A 358 13.20 -22.71 -17.15
N ALA A 359 13.10 -22.90 -18.47
CA ALA A 359 13.24 -21.82 -19.44
C ALA A 359 12.19 -20.71 -19.26
N THR A 360 10.96 -21.06 -18.86
CA THR A 360 9.92 -20.07 -18.54
C THR A 360 10.27 -19.29 -17.29
N MET A 361 10.83 -19.94 -16.27
CA MET A 361 11.28 -19.28 -15.05
C MET A 361 12.50 -18.39 -15.29
N GLU A 362 13.44 -18.81 -16.12
CA GLU A 362 14.58 -18.01 -16.54
C GLU A 362 14.15 -16.76 -17.28
N MET A 363 13.24 -16.89 -18.26
CA MET A 363 12.63 -15.73 -18.93
C MET A 363 12.01 -14.74 -17.95
N LEU A 364 11.34 -15.22 -16.91
CA LEU A 364 10.71 -14.36 -15.90
C LEU A 364 11.76 -13.70 -14.99
N ALA A 365 12.89 -14.36 -14.74
CA ALA A 365 13.99 -13.87 -13.92
C ALA A 365 14.91 -12.89 -14.65
N GLU A 366 14.91 -12.89 -15.99
CA GLU A 366 15.73 -11.95 -16.76
C GLU A 366 15.38 -10.49 -16.47
N ALA A 367 16.41 -9.64 -16.38
CA ALA A 367 16.26 -8.19 -16.12
C ALA A 367 15.34 -7.46 -17.14
N GLY A 368 15.24 -7.98 -18.36
CA GLY A 368 14.35 -7.47 -19.41
C GLY A 368 12.88 -7.89 -19.25
N SER A 369 12.58 -8.89 -18.42
CA SER A 369 11.22 -9.40 -18.18
C SER A 369 10.64 -8.71 -16.95
N ARG A 370 9.98 -7.58 -17.15
CA ARG A 370 9.55 -6.71 -16.02
C ARG A 370 8.28 -7.17 -15.32
N SER A 371 7.49 -8.08 -15.93
CA SER A 371 6.20 -8.50 -15.38
C SER A 371 5.70 -9.78 -16.04
N LEU A 372 4.80 -10.44 -15.34
CA LEU A 372 3.91 -11.45 -15.91
C LEU A 372 2.47 -10.93 -15.95
N MET A 373 1.66 -11.46 -16.87
CA MET A 373 0.25 -11.14 -16.99
C MET A 373 -0.58 -12.33 -16.49
N VAL A 374 -1.51 -12.08 -15.60
CA VAL A 374 -2.52 -13.05 -15.18
C VAL A 374 -3.84 -12.67 -15.82
N SER A 375 -4.43 -13.59 -16.56
CA SER A 375 -5.75 -13.43 -17.16
C SER A 375 -6.69 -14.49 -16.60
N THR A 376 -7.83 -14.07 -16.09
CA THR A 376 -8.87 -14.99 -15.61
C THR A 376 -10.19 -14.68 -16.32
N SER A 377 -10.97 -15.71 -16.65
CA SER A 377 -12.30 -15.56 -17.21
C SER A 377 -13.36 -16.25 -16.35
N SER A 378 -14.53 -15.65 -16.29
CA SER A 378 -15.72 -16.18 -15.62
C SER A 378 -16.97 -15.79 -16.42
N ALA A 379 -18.15 -16.17 -15.93
CA ALA A 379 -19.41 -15.69 -16.50
C ALA A 379 -19.63 -14.17 -16.31
N ASP A 380 -18.91 -13.55 -15.37
CA ASP A 380 -19.00 -12.12 -15.08
C ASP A 380 -18.04 -11.28 -15.96
N GLY A 381 -17.17 -11.94 -16.75
CA GLY A 381 -16.22 -11.28 -17.65
C GLY A 381 -14.80 -11.80 -17.53
N THR A 382 -13.88 -11.06 -18.13
CA THR A 382 -12.44 -11.34 -18.13
C THR A 382 -11.71 -10.27 -17.33
N THR A 383 -10.78 -10.72 -16.47
CA THR A 383 -9.88 -9.86 -15.69
C THR A 383 -8.46 -10.09 -16.17
N MET A 384 -7.70 -9.03 -16.41
CA MET A 384 -6.27 -9.09 -16.72
C MET A 384 -5.50 -8.25 -15.70
N ILE A 385 -4.51 -8.86 -15.07
CA ILE A 385 -3.70 -8.24 -14.02
C ILE A 385 -2.23 -8.44 -14.35
N ARG A 386 -1.50 -7.34 -14.40
CA ARG A 386 -0.06 -7.37 -14.56
C ARG A 386 0.62 -7.41 -13.20
N ILE A 387 1.57 -8.31 -13.02
CA ILE A 387 2.34 -8.49 -11.78
C ILE A 387 3.81 -8.26 -12.09
N GLY A 388 4.44 -7.31 -11.40
CA GLY A 388 5.87 -7.05 -11.51
C GLY A 388 6.71 -8.25 -11.05
N ASN A 389 7.91 -8.37 -11.56
CA ASN A 389 8.83 -9.46 -11.21
C ASN A 389 9.85 -9.09 -10.12
N THR A 390 9.70 -7.96 -9.45
CA THR A 390 10.61 -7.50 -8.38
C THR A 390 10.83 -8.59 -7.33
N GLY A 391 12.06 -8.99 -7.13
CA GLY A 391 12.46 -10.04 -6.19
C GLY A 391 12.62 -11.43 -6.82
N ILE A 392 12.18 -11.68 -8.06
CA ILE A 392 12.38 -12.97 -8.73
C ILE A 392 13.86 -13.21 -9.02
N GLU A 393 14.54 -12.25 -9.62
CA GLU A 393 15.96 -12.35 -9.94
C GLU A 393 16.82 -12.79 -8.74
N GLN A 394 16.52 -12.26 -7.55
CA GLN A 394 17.24 -12.55 -6.32
C GLN A 394 16.86 -13.89 -5.68
N ASN A 395 15.61 -14.32 -5.81
CA ASN A 395 15.05 -15.47 -5.10
C ASN A 395 14.95 -16.73 -5.97
N PHE A 396 14.87 -16.61 -7.29
CA PHE A 396 14.80 -17.76 -8.18
C PHE A 396 16.03 -18.69 -8.09
N PRO A 397 17.30 -18.20 -8.03
CA PRO A 397 18.45 -19.09 -7.86
C PRO A 397 18.38 -19.92 -6.57
N ARG A 398 17.79 -19.35 -5.50
CA ARG A 398 17.60 -20.04 -4.22
C ARG A 398 16.53 -21.13 -4.32
N LEU A 399 15.43 -20.86 -5.02
CA LEU A 399 14.40 -21.85 -5.34
C LEU A 399 15.00 -22.99 -6.17
N ALA A 400 15.73 -22.68 -7.25
CA ALA A 400 16.36 -23.67 -8.13
C ALA A 400 17.34 -24.59 -7.37
N ALA A 401 18.17 -24.01 -6.48
CA ALA A 401 19.05 -24.77 -5.62
C ALA A 401 18.29 -25.72 -4.66
N SER A 402 17.16 -25.26 -4.11
CA SER A 402 16.29 -26.10 -3.27
C SER A 402 15.69 -27.26 -4.07
N CYS A 403 15.21 -26.99 -5.30
CA CYS A 403 14.61 -28.02 -6.18
C CYS A 403 15.65 -29.08 -6.58
N SER A 404 16.88 -28.67 -6.90
CA SER A 404 17.96 -29.59 -7.22
C SER A 404 18.33 -30.52 -6.06
N LYS A 405 18.32 -30.00 -4.81
CA LYS A 405 18.53 -30.83 -3.61
C LYS A 405 17.41 -31.87 -3.42
N GLN A 406 16.16 -31.44 -3.59
CA GLN A 406 15.00 -32.33 -3.46
C GLN A 406 15.00 -33.43 -4.52
N ALA A 407 15.37 -33.12 -5.76
CA ALA A 407 15.49 -34.11 -6.82
C ALA A 407 16.54 -35.19 -6.51
N LYS A 408 17.70 -34.80 -5.96
CA LYS A 408 18.73 -35.76 -5.51
C LYS A 408 18.22 -36.68 -4.41
N VAL A 409 17.57 -36.16 -3.38
CA VAL A 409 17.01 -36.95 -2.29
C VAL A 409 15.95 -37.94 -2.80
N ARG A 410 15.12 -37.53 -3.76
CA ARG A 410 14.11 -38.42 -4.38
C ARG A 410 14.79 -39.55 -5.18
N SER A 411 15.83 -39.26 -5.94
CA SER A 411 16.56 -40.28 -6.72
C SER A 411 17.28 -41.29 -5.83
N GLU A 412 17.89 -40.85 -4.72
CA GLU A 412 18.51 -41.72 -3.73
C GLU A 412 17.51 -42.66 -3.05
N HIS A 413 16.29 -42.18 -2.73
CA HIS A 413 15.25 -42.99 -2.14
C HIS A 413 14.59 -43.98 -3.16
N ALA A 414 14.59 -43.63 -4.45
CA ALA A 414 14.10 -44.52 -5.50
C ALA A 414 15.09 -45.65 -5.77
N GLY A 415 16.41 -45.38 -5.75
CA GLY A 415 17.46 -46.40 -5.91
C GLY A 415 17.67 -47.32 -4.72
N LEU A 416 17.04 -47.04 -3.56
CA LEU A 416 17.08 -47.92 -2.38
C LEU A 416 15.90 -48.93 -2.36
N LYS A 417 15.00 -48.89 -3.35
CA LYS A 417 13.83 -49.78 -3.47
C LYS A 417 13.99 -50.82 -4.58
N GLU A 418 15.10 -50.87 -5.30
CA GLU A 418 15.53 -51.96 -6.17
C GLU A 418 16.58 -52.83 -5.44
#